data_c4592c7a2be14f403b9cf7130dc6b614
#
_entry.id   c4592c7a2be14f403b9cf7130dc6b614
#
_cell.length_a   1.000
_cell.length_b   1.000
_cell.length_c   1.000
_cell.angle_alpha   90.00
_cell.angle_beta   90.00
_cell.angle_gamma   90.00
#
_symmetry.space_group_name_H-M   'P 1'
#
loop_
_entity.id
_entity.type
_entity.pdbx_description
1 polymer ?
#
loop_
_entity_poly.entity_id
_entity_poly.type
_entity_poly.pdbx_seq_one_letter_code
_entity_poly.pdbx_strand_id
1 'polypeptide(L)'
;MIYLDNGATSFPKPRGMTLAMEECMLQYCGNPGRSGHEMSLKTGEEVYHARQAVAQIFHIEDGSRLLFTKNTTEALNMAIRGVLEEGDHVVTTSM
;
A
#
# COMPACT_ATOMS: atom_id res chain seq x y z
N MET A 1 27.54 8.71 6.51
CA MET A 1 26.45 8.58 7.52
C MET A 1 26.05 7.11 7.58
N ILE A 2 25.95 6.55 8.77
CA ILE A 2 25.41 5.20 8.99
C ILE A 2 23.97 5.37 9.44
N TYR A 3 23.02 4.75 8.71
CA TYR A 3 21.59 4.81 9.02
C TYR A 3 21.10 3.44 9.48
N LEU A 4 20.61 3.34 10.70
CA LEU A 4 20.23 2.07 11.34
C LEU A 4 18.71 1.97 11.65
N ASP A 5 17.90 2.89 11.13
CA ASP A 5 16.45 2.97 11.41
C ASP A 5 15.58 2.64 10.20
N ASN A 6 16.04 1.72 9.35
CA ASN A 6 15.28 1.29 8.16
C ASN A 6 13.94 0.61 8.50
N GLY A 7 13.79 0.11 9.71
CA GLY A 7 12.52 -0.46 10.19
C GLY A 7 11.41 0.57 10.32
N ALA A 8 11.74 1.82 10.67
CA ALA A 8 10.78 2.91 10.73
C ALA A 8 10.53 3.51 9.36
N THR A 9 11.59 3.78 8.60
CA THR A 9 11.50 4.26 7.21
C THR A 9 12.80 3.97 6.47
N SER A 10 12.70 3.57 5.21
CA SER A 10 13.85 3.27 4.39
C SER A 10 14.64 4.53 4.01
N PHE A 11 15.96 4.50 4.19
CA PHE A 11 16.87 5.53 3.70
C PHE A 11 18.20 4.89 3.24
N PRO A 12 18.76 5.29 2.07
CA PRO A 12 18.18 6.21 1.08
C PRO A 12 16.94 5.61 0.39
N LYS A 13 16.06 6.47 -0.10
CA LYS A 13 14.91 6.03 -0.90
C LYS A 13 15.40 5.49 -2.26
N PRO A 14 14.83 4.39 -2.76
CA PRO A 14 15.16 3.90 -4.09
C PRO A 14 14.92 4.98 -5.16
N ARG A 15 15.88 5.16 -6.06
CA ARG A 15 15.75 6.17 -7.12
C ARG A 15 14.53 5.95 -8.02
N GLY A 16 14.16 4.70 -8.28
CA GLY A 16 12.97 4.36 -9.05
C GLY A 16 11.67 4.89 -8.44
N MET A 17 11.59 4.96 -7.10
CA MET A 17 10.43 5.51 -6.41
C MET A 17 10.21 6.99 -6.72
N THR A 18 11.28 7.81 -6.62
CA THR A 18 11.20 9.25 -6.92
C THR A 18 10.87 9.51 -8.38
N LEU A 19 11.45 8.75 -9.30
CA LEU A 19 11.16 8.87 -10.72
C LEU A 19 9.71 8.51 -11.05
N ALA A 20 9.18 7.44 -10.49
CA ALA A 20 7.79 7.03 -10.69
C ALA A 20 6.78 8.04 -10.11
N MET A 21 7.11 8.64 -8.97
CA MET A 21 6.28 9.71 -8.38
C MET A 21 6.27 10.96 -9.26
N GLU A 22 7.42 11.38 -9.78
CA GLU A 22 7.55 12.51 -10.68
C GLU A 22 6.78 12.26 -11.98
N GLU A 23 6.94 11.11 -12.60
CA GLU A 23 6.22 10.70 -13.80
C GLU A 23 4.70 10.74 -13.59
N CYS A 24 4.23 10.15 -12.49
CA CYS A 24 2.81 10.17 -12.15
C CYS A 24 2.28 11.61 -12.05
N MET A 25 2.95 12.47 -11.28
CA MET A 25 2.51 13.85 -11.06
C MET A 25 2.50 14.69 -12.33
N LEU A 26 3.44 14.47 -13.24
CA LEU A 26 3.59 15.26 -14.46
C LEU A 26 2.74 14.76 -15.63
N GLN A 27 2.44 13.45 -15.70
CA GLN A 27 1.90 12.87 -16.90
C GLN A 27 0.47 12.32 -16.77
N TYR A 28 0.09 11.72 -15.63
CA TYR A 28 -1.19 11.00 -15.56
C TYR A 28 -1.88 11.02 -14.18
N CYS A 29 -1.59 11.96 -13.30
CA CYS A 29 -2.16 12.02 -11.95
C CYS A 29 -3.70 12.29 -11.96
N GLY A 30 -4.46 11.37 -12.53
CA GLY A 30 -5.92 11.38 -12.56
C GLY A 30 -6.50 10.64 -11.35
N ASN A 31 -7.78 10.88 -11.03
CA ASN A 31 -8.47 10.18 -9.97
C ASN A 31 -8.91 8.79 -10.47
N PRO A 32 -8.31 7.68 -9.98
CA PRO A 32 -8.70 6.35 -10.42
C PRO A 32 -10.13 6.02 -9.97
N GLY A 33 -10.93 5.44 -10.86
CA GLY A 33 -12.27 4.97 -10.54
C GLY A 33 -13.39 6.02 -10.61
N ARG A 34 -13.08 7.27 -10.95
CA ARG A 34 -14.10 8.33 -11.01
C ARG A 34 -14.47 8.79 -12.41
N SER A 35 -13.68 8.48 -13.40
CA SER A 35 -13.96 8.80 -14.79
C SER A 35 -13.23 7.88 -15.75
N GLY A 36 -13.69 7.79 -17.00
CA GLY A 36 -13.10 6.93 -18.03
C GLY A 36 -12.07 7.64 -18.93
N HIS A 37 -11.56 8.82 -18.55
CA HIS A 37 -10.54 9.49 -19.35
C HIS A 37 -9.16 8.85 -19.15
N GLU A 38 -8.28 9.03 -20.11
CA GLU A 38 -6.98 8.37 -20.22
C GLU A 38 -6.14 8.46 -18.94
N MET A 39 -6.01 9.63 -18.33
CA MET A 39 -5.24 9.81 -17.08
C MET A 39 -5.81 9.00 -15.93
N SER A 40 -7.13 8.91 -15.80
CA SER A 40 -7.79 8.13 -14.75
C SER A 40 -7.59 6.64 -14.95
N LEU A 41 -7.68 6.16 -16.19
CA LEU A 41 -7.41 4.76 -16.55
C LEU A 41 -5.95 4.40 -16.25
N LYS A 42 -5.00 5.24 -16.70
CA LYS A 42 -3.57 5.03 -16.44
C LYS A 42 -3.25 4.96 -14.96
N THR A 43 -3.79 5.88 -14.15
CA THR A 43 -3.62 5.84 -12.69
C THR A 43 -4.20 4.55 -12.09
N GLY A 44 -5.36 4.12 -12.58
CA GLY A 44 -5.99 2.86 -12.16
C GLY A 44 -5.13 1.63 -12.48
N GLU A 45 -4.53 1.58 -13.66
CA GLU A 45 -3.59 0.53 -14.07
C GLU A 45 -2.37 0.46 -13.15
N GLU A 46 -1.76 1.61 -12.82
CA GLU A 46 -0.60 1.65 -11.93
C GLU A 46 -0.93 1.16 -10.51
N VAL A 47 -2.10 1.52 -9.99
CA VAL A 47 -2.59 0.99 -8.70
C VAL A 47 -2.81 -0.52 -8.76
N TYR A 48 -3.35 -1.02 -9.87
CA TYR A 48 -3.52 -2.46 -10.08
C TYR A 48 -2.18 -3.19 -10.14
N HIS A 49 -1.22 -2.68 -10.91
CA HIS A 49 0.13 -3.26 -11.00
C HIS A 49 0.84 -3.26 -9.65
N ALA A 50 0.71 -2.19 -8.87
CA ALA A 50 1.26 -2.11 -7.52
C ALA A 50 0.67 -3.20 -6.60
N ARG A 51 -0.64 -3.43 -6.65
CA ARG A 51 -1.28 -4.52 -5.90
C ARG A 51 -0.76 -5.89 -6.31
N GLN A 52 -0.63 -6.15 -7.61
CA GLN A 52 -0.10 -7.41 -8.11
C GLN A 52 1.35 -7.63 -7.67
N ALA A 53 2.18 -6.60 -7.72
CA ALA A 53 3.58 -6.69 -7.27
C ALA A 53 3.67 -7.02 -5.76
N VAL A 54 2.84 -6.39 -4.93
CA VAL A 54 2.79 -6.70 -3.49
C VAL A 54 2.22 -8.10 -3.24
N ALA A 55 1.18 -8.50 -3.99
CA ALA A 55 0.61 -9.85 -3.90
C ALA A 55 1.66 -10.94 -4.17
N GLN A 56 2.51 -10.75 -5.17
CA GLN A 56 3.60 -11.67 -5.47
C GLN A 56 4.60 -11.82 -4.31
N ILE A 57 4.95 -10.72 -3.63
CA ILE A 57 5.87 -10.76 -2.48
C ILE A 57 5.30 -11.60 -1.33
N PHE A 58 4.00 -11.54 -1.12
CA PHE A 58 3.31 -12.27 -0.05
C PHE A 58 2.68 -13.60 -0.50
N HIS A 59 2.94 -14.04 -1.74
CA HIS A 59 2.34 -15.26 -2.31
C HIS A 59 0.80 -15.28 -2.26
N ILE A 60 0.18 -14.12 -2.47
CA ILE A 60 -1.26 -13.96 -2.56
C ILE A 60 -1.66 -14.12 -4.03
N GLU A 61 -2.53 -15.09 -4.33
CA GLU A 61 -2.95 -15.38 -5.69
C GLU A 61 -3.79 -14.26 -6.32
N ASP A 62 -4.60 -13.58 -5.51
CA ASP A 62 -5.52 -12.54 -5.95
C ASP A 62 -5.21 -11.20 -5.28
N GLY A 63 -4.64 -10.27 -6.06
CA GLY A 63 -4.30 -8.92 -5.62
C GLY A 63 -5.51 -8.07 -5.17
N SER A 64 -6.75 -8.48 -5.48
CA SER A 64 -7.95 -7.81 -4.97
C SER A 64 -8.12 -7.95 -3.46
N ARG A 65 -7.45 -8.94 -2.85
CA ARG A 65 -7.39 -9.12 -1.40
C ARG A 65 -6.47 -8.15 -0.67
N LEU A 66 -5.73 -7.33 -1.41
CA LEU A 66 -4.84 -6.31 -0.86
C LEU A 66 -5.54 -4.95 -0.78
N LEU A 67 -5.48 -4.36 0.39
CA LEU A 67 -5.95 -3.00 0.64
C LEU A 67 -4.77 -2.11 0.99
N PHE A 68 -4.62 -1.01 0.28
CA PHE A 68 -3.68 0.04 0.67
C PHE A 68 -4.33 0.97 1.68
N THR A 69 -3.63 1.26 2.77
CA THR A 69 -4.03 2.19 3.81
C THR A 69 -3.05 3.35 3.90
N LYS A 70 -3.40 4.41 4.59
CA LYS A 70 -2.50 5.57 4.77
C LYS A 70 -1.26 5.24 5.61
N ASN A 71 -1.40 4.32 6.55
CA ASN A 71 -0.35 3.93 7.47
C ASN A 71 -0.69 2.60 8.17
N THR A 72 0.29 2.06 8.89
CA THR A 72 0.15 0.82 9.65
C THR A 72 -0.94 0.89 10.72
N THR A 73 -1.13 2.04 11.36
CA THR A 73 -2.17 2.22 12.39
C THR A 73 -3.57 1.98 11.81
N GLU A 74 -3.86 2.54 10.64
CA GLU A 74 -5.13 2.30 9.95
C GLU A 74 -5.27 0.83 9.55
N ALA A 75 -4.22 0.23 8.99
CA ALA A 75 -4.23 -1.19 8.59
C ALA A 75 -4.52 -2.12 9.78
N LEU A 76 -3.84 -1.92 10.91
CA LEU A 76 -4.05 -2.69 12.13
C LEU A 76 -5.47 -2.53 12.69
N ASN A 77 -6.00 -1.30 12.73
CA ASN A 77 -7.37 -1.06 13.17
C ASN A 77 -8.40 -1.75 12.26
N MET A 78 -8.19 -1.71 10.94
CA MET A 78 -9.07 -2.43 10.01
C MET A 78 -9.00 -3.93 10.22
N ALA A 79 -7.79 -4.50 10.37
CA ALA A 79 -7.61 -5.93 10.60
C ALA A 79 -8.25 -6.39 11.92
N ILE A 80 -7.95 -5.69 13.01
CA ILE A 80 -8.48 -6.02 14.34
C ILE A 80 -10.01 -5.96 14.35
N ARG A 81 -10.59 -4.87 13.85
CA ARG A 81 -12.05 -4.69 13.84
C ARG A 81 -12.78 -5.58 12.83
N GLY A 82 -12.09 -6.01 11.77
CA GLY A 82 -12.67 -6.86 10.74
C GLY A 82 -12.62 -8.36 11.06
N VAL A 83 -11.75 -8.77 12.00
CA VAL A 83 -11.52 -10.18 12.33
C VAL A 83 -12.08 -10.57 13.69
N LEU A 84 -12.07 -9.65 14.67
CA LEU A 84 -12.49 -9.93 16.04
C LEU A 84 -13.99 -9.67 16.25
N GLU A 85 -14.61 -10.60 16.95
CA GLU A 85 -16.01 -10.53 17.41
C GLU A 85 -16.08 -10.48 18.94
N GLU A 86 -17.23 -10.12 19.48
CA GLU A 86 -17.44 -10.08 20.93
C GLU A 86 -17.31 -11.49 21.53
N GLY A 87 -16.41 -11.62 22.52
CA GLY A 87 -16.09 -12.89 23.15
C GLY A 87 -14.84 -13.60 22.62
N ASP A 88 -14.21 -13.07 21.58
CA ASP A 88 -12.96 -13.64 21.07
C ASP A 88 -11.82 -13.52 22.06
N HIS A 89 -10.94 -14.52 22.06
CA HIS A 89 -9.74 -14.54 22.89
C HIS A 89 -8.55 -13.97 22.11
N VAL A 90 -7.97 -12.86 22.61
CA VAL A 90 -6.81 -12.20 22.01
C VAL A 90 -5.59 -12.37 22.90
N VAL A 91 -4.48 -12.82 22.31
CA VAL A 91 -3.17 -12.90 22.97
C VAL A 91 -2.26 -11.79 22.43
N THR A 92 -1.66 -11.04 23.31
CA THR A 92 -0.74 -9.95 22.97
C THR A 92 0.41 -9.87 23.95
N THR A 93 1.40 -9.02 23.66
CA THR A 93 2.51 -8.75 24.57
C THR A 93 2.14 -7.70 25.61
N SER A 94 2.84 -7.68 26.73
CA SER A 94 2.66 -6.68 27.80
C SER A 94 3.50 -5.41 27.59
N MET A 95 4.20 -5.32 26.47
CA MET A 95 5.05 -4.17 26.13
C MET A 95 4.25 -3.08 25.40
#